data_ed266e985d80ec3a2eac1bfb2e7b5579
#
_entry.id   ed266e985d80ec3a2eac1bfb2e7b5579
#
_cell.length_a   1.000
_cell.length_b   1.000
_cell.length_c   1.000
_cell.angle_alpha   90.00
_cell.angle_beta   90.00
_cell.angle_gamma   90.00
#
_symmetry.space_group_name_H-M   'P 1'
#
loop_
_entity.id
_entity.type
_entity.pdbx_description
1 polymer ?
#
loop_
_entity_poly.entity_id
_entity_poly.type
_entity_poly.pdbx_seq_one_letter_code
_entity_poly.pdbx_strand_id
1 'polypeptide(L)'
;DIEDLVLVSRKKRACPYYATHHMLERSDIALCPYSYIIDPVIRKAMGIDLTGAIVIFDEAHNIEDEAREAASAEVSLRSLAEAHMEFSAAASDGRHAEIFTGLRDALEVLVGWLQRVSDSSRMLQTGFEQFEGVWKGAQVRQALGEAGLSVEAVQDLQSLLAKLRSVEEDKGSEATEAEPVTQLVSPLATSVLSGLLTVLDLFHAEDGRAGGAAAPGAHVLAVRRFKRPPPRGGQTQAGPASEVQLCLWCLDPAVA
;
A
#
# COMPACT_ATOMS: atom_id res chain seq x y z
N ASP A 1 6.53 -11.39 29.50
CA ASP A 1 7.02 -10.42 28.53
C ASP A 1 7.23 -11.04 27.14
N ILE A 2 7.71 -10.30 26.16
CA ILE A 2 7.90 -10.78 24.77
C ILE A 2 8.96 -11.86 24.71
N GLU A 3 10.03 -11.76 25.49
CA GLU A 3 11.11 -12.74 25.56
C GLU A 3 10.61 -14.08 26.08
N ASP A 4 9.81 -14.08 27.12
CA ASP A 4 9.21 -15.29 27.67
C ASP A 4 8.27 -15.96 26.66
N LEU A 5 7.44 -15.16 25.96
CA LEU A 5 6.57 -15.68 24.91
C LEU A 5 7.38 -16.34 23.78
N VAL A 6 8.46 -15.71 23.35
CA VAL A 6 9.36 -16.27 22.32
C VAL A 6 10.01 -17.57 22.81
N LEU A 7 10.48 -17.62 24.06
CA LEU A 7 11.09 -18.82 24.64
C LEU A 7 10.10 -19.97 24.73
N VAL A 8 8.89 -19.73 25.22
CA VAL A 8 7.82 -20.73 25.31
C VAL A 8 7.42 -21.23 23.93
N SER A 9 7.24 -20.29 22.97
CA SER A 9 6.87 -20.64 21.60
C SER A 9 7.92 -21.50 20.91
N ARG A 10 9.22 -21.19 21.09
CA ARG A 10 10.32 -22.04 20.58
C ARG A 10 10.28 -23.46 21.16
N LYS A 11 10.06 -23.58 22.47
CA LYS A 11 9.94 -24.92 23.14
C LYS A 11 8.75 -25.70 22.59
N LYS A 12 7.65 -25.05 22.28
CA LYS A 12 6.41 -25.62 21.76
C LYS A 12 6.39 -25.78 20.24
N ARG A 13 7.43 -25.34 19.52
CA ARG A 13 7.47 -25.26 18.05
C ARG A 13 6.26 -24.49 17.47
N ALA A 14 5.83 -23.44 18.15
CA ALA A 14 4.72 -22.56 17.76
C ALA A 14 5.24 -21.19 17.33
N CYS A 15 4.49 -20.50 16.49
CA CYS A 15 4.78 -19.11 16.13
C CYS A 15 4.25 -18.19 17.25
N PRO A 16 5.08 -17.32 17.86
CA PRO A 16 4.62 -16.39 18.90
C PRO A 16 3.58 -15.39 18.38
N TYR A 17 3.69 -14.98 17.13
CA TYR A 17 2.73 -14.08 16.48
C TYR A 17 1.31 -14.66 16.47
N TYR A 18 1.13 -15.88 15.93
CA TYR A 18 -0.19 -16.52 15.91
C TYR A 18 -0.69 -16.88 17.30
N ALA A 19 0.20 -17.19 18.24
CA ALA A 19 -0.17 -17.44 19.62
C ALA A 19 -0.77 -16.19 20.28
N THR A 20 -0.14 -15.02 20.08
CA THR A 20 -0.65 -13.74 20.58
C THR A 20 -1.98 -13.38 19.94
N HIS A 21 -2.10 -13.56 18.64
CA HIS A 21 -3.34 -13.29 17.90
C HIS A 21 -4.51 -14.13 18.43
N HIS A 22 -4.29 -15.40 18.69
CA HIS A 22 -5.32 -16.28 19.26
C HIS A 22 -5.68 -15.97 20.72
N MET A 23 -4.75 -15.37 21.47
CA MET A 23 -5.00 -14.90 22.84
C MET A 23 -5.83 -13.63 22.87
N LEU A 24 -5.76 -12.78 21.84
CA LEU A 24 -6.49 -11.52 21.75
C LEU A 24 -8.00 -11.72 21.93
N GLU A 25 -8.57 -12.73 21.28
CA GLU A 25 -10.02 -13.04 21.34
C GLU A 25 -10.53 -13.35 22.77
N ARG A 26 -9.62 -13.72 23.68
CA ARG A 26 -9.94 -14.12 25.06
C ARG A 26 -9.44 -13.14 26.10
N SER A 27 -8.90 -12.01 25.67
CA SER A 27 -8.30 -11.01 26.55
C SER A 27 -9.30 -9.95 26.92
N ASP A 28 -9.37 -9.58 28.22
CA ASP A 28 -10.14 -8.45 28.69
C ASP A 28 -9.47 -7.11 28.39
N ILE A 29 -8.14 -7.12 28.27
CA ILE A 29 -7.31 -5.95 27.94
C ILE A 29 -6.26 -6.37 26.92
N ALA A 30 -6.12 -5.58 25.86
CA ALA A 30 -5.07 -5.73 24.85
C ALA A 30 -4.23 -4.43 24.79
N LEU A 31 -2.92 -4.58 24.80
CA LEU A 31 -1.97 -3.48 24.58
C LEU A 31 -1.38 -3.63 23.19
N CYS A 32 -1.53 -2.61 22.36
CA CYS A 32 -1.05 -2.64 20.98
C CYS A 32 -0.54 -1.28 20.53
N PRO A 33 0.30 -1.22 19.47
CA PRO A 33 0.67 0.04 18.83
C PRO A 33 -0.54 0.78 18.25
N TYR A 34 -0.44 2.10 18.09
CA TYR A 34 -1.49 2.92 17.47
C TYR A 34 -1.89 2.43 16.09
N SER A 35 -0.93 2.06 15.26
CA SER A 35 -1.14 1.55 13.90
C SER A 35 -2.12 0.37 13.85
N TYR A 36 -2.19 -0.47 14.89
CA TYR A 36 -3.14 -1.59 14.94
C TYR A 36 -4.60 -1.13 15.04
N ILE A 37 -4.83 0.07 15.56
CA ILE A 37 -6.16 0.66 15.74
C ILE A 37 -6.48 1.64 14.61
N ILE A 38 -5.50 2.48 14.24
CA ILE A 38 -5.70 3.59 13.30
C ILE A 38 -5.60 3.09 11.84
N ASP A 39 -4.58 2.29 11.52
CA ASP A 39 -4.38 1.81 10.15
C ASP A 39 -5.44 0.75 9.76
N PRO A 40 -6.32 1.04 8.80
CA PRO A 40 -7.39 0.12 8.42
C PRO A 40 -6.86 -1.17 7.78
N VAL A 41 -5.68 -1.14 7.15
CA VAL A 41 -5.06 -2.32 6.52
C VAL A 41 -4.53 -3.25 7.61
N ILE A 42 -3.77 -2.67 8.56
CA ILE A 42 -3.22 -3.43 9.69
C ILE A 42 -4.35 -3.97 10.56
N ARG A 43 -5.34 -3.14 10.92
CA ARG A 43 -6.48 -3.55 11.74
C ARG A 43 -7.23 -4.72 11.11
N LYS A 44 -7.49 -4.66 9.80
CA LYS A 44 -8.15 -5.74 9.06
C LYS A 44 -7.29 -7.00 9.00
N ALA A 45 -6.00 -6.87 8.73
CA ALA A 45 -5.08 -8.00 8.67
C ALA A 45 -4.92 -8.70 10.03
N MET A 46 -4.99 -7.92 11.12
CA MET A 46 -4.94 -8.43 12.49
C MET A 46 -6.30 -8.92 13.00
N GLY A 47 -7.37 -8.80 12.22
CA GLY A 47 -8.72 -9.22 12.62
C GLY A 47 -9.24 -8.50 13.86
N ILE A 48 -8.81 -7.26 14.10
CA ILE A 48 -9.20 -6.50 15.30
C ILE A 48 -10.60 -5.91 15.08
N ASP A 49 -11.56 -6.38 15.87
CA ASP A 49 -12.91 -5.82 15.94
C ASP A 49 -13.00 -4.88 17.15
N LEU A 50 -13.34 -3.63 16.90
CA LEU A 50 -13.51 -2.58 17.92
C LEU A 50 -14.97 -2.43 18.37
N THR A 51 -15.88 -3.27 17.89
CA THR A 51 -17.30 -3.19 18.22
C THR A 51 -17.51 -3.38 19.74
N GLY A 52 -17.99 -2.36 20.41
CA GLY A 52 -18.21 -2.37 21.87
C GLY A 52 -16.92 -2.27 22.71
N ALA A 53 -15.76 -2.10 22.09
CA ALA A 53 -14.51 -1.93 22.81
C ALA A 53 -14.35 -0.49 23.35
N ILE A 54 -13.62 -0.36 24.47
CA ILE A 54 -13.15 0.92 24.99
C ILE A 54 -11.69 1.06 24.55
N VAL A 55 -11.41 2.08 23.75
CA VAL A 55 -10.04 2.37 23.29
C VAL A 55 -9.46 3.48 24.16
N ILE A 56 -8.28 3.25 24.74
CA ILE A 56 -7.56 4.22 25.56
C ILE A 56 -6.22 4.47 24.87
N PHE A 57 -5.99 5.71 24.45
CA PHE A 57 -4.73 6.13 23.88
C PHE A 57 -3.82 6.71 24.95
N ASP A 58 -2.67 6.08 25.16
CA ASP A 58 -1.60 6.62 25.99
C ASP A 58 -0.66 7.48 25.12
N GLU A 59 -0.11 8.58 25.66
CA GLU A 59 0.74 9.51 24.92
C GLU A 59 0.11 10.00 23.59
N ALA A 60 -1.18 10.35 23.63
CA ALA A 60 -2.01 10.64 22.46
C ALA A 60 -1.50 11.76 21.53
N HIS A 61 -0.42 12.46 21.91
CA HIS A 61 0.21 13.49 21.08
C HIS A 61 0.80 12.94 19.76
N ASN A 62 1.04 11.62 19.66
CA ASN A 62 1.54 10.97 18.45
C ASN A 62 0.41 10.52 17.49
N ILE A 63 -0.85 10.59 17.93
CA ILE A 63 -1.97 10.01 17.20
C ILE A 63 -2.20 10.68 15.83
N GLU A 64 -1.97 11.99 15.77
CA GLU A 64 -2.13 12.76 14.54
C GLU A 64 -1.09 12.37 13.48
N ASP A 65 0.15 12.12 13.88
CA ASP A 65 1.21 11.71 12.97
C ASP A 65 0.99 10.30 12.47
N GLU A 66 0.61 9.36 13.34
CA GLU A 66 0.21 8.00 12.96
C GLU A 66 -0.98 7.99 11.99
N ALA A 67 -1.99 8.84 12.24
CA ALA A 67 -3.15 8.95 11.36
C ALA A 67 -2.76 9.48 9.98
N ARG A 68 -1.90 10.52 9.90
CA ARG A 68 -1.38 11.01 8.63
C ARG A 68 -0.59 9.94 7.88
N GLU A 69 0.24 9.17 8.60
CA GLU A 69 1.04 8.09 8.01
C GLU A 69 0.13 6.99 7.47
N ALA A 70 -0.88 6.56 8.22
CA ALA A 70 -1.85 5.54 7.80
C ALA A 70 -2.67 5.95 6.57
N ALA A 71 -2.93 7.25 6.39
CA ALA A 71 -3.63 7.80 5.22
C ALA A 71 -2.68 8.28 4.10
N SER A 72 -1.39 7.95 4.19
CA SER A 72 -0.37 8.31 3.20
C SER A 72 0.19 7.07 2.50
N ALA A 73 0.61 7.21 1.25
CA ALA A 73 1.28 6.15 0.50
C ALA A 73 2.52 6.69 -0.21
N GLU A 74 3.59 5.90 -0.16
CA GLU A 74 4.80 6.13 -0.94
C GLU A 74 5.15 4.86 -1.70
N VAL A 75 5.22 4.95 -3.03
CA VAL A 75 5.50 3.80 -3.89
C VAL A 75 6.60 4.14 -4.88
N SER A 76 7.60 3.27 -5.00
CA SER A 76 8.69 3.47 -5.95
C SER A 76 8.28 3.06 -7.36
N LEU A 77 8.77 3.80 -8.37
CA LEU A 77 8.62 3.42 -9.78
C LEU A 77 9.16 2.02 -10.04
N ARG A 78 10.23 1.65 -9.36
CA ARG A 78 10.82 0.31 -9.46
C ARG A 78 9.87 -0.78 -9.00
N SER A 79 9.26 -0.62 -7.81
CA SER A 79 8.30 -1.62 -7.30
C SER A 79 7.07 -1.76 -8.21
N LEU A 80 6.60 -0.64 -8.79
CA LEU A 80 5.49 -0.66 -9.75
C LEU A 80 5.89 -1.36 -11.06
N ALA A 81 7.10 -1.12 -11.55
CA ALA A 81 7.60 -1.78 -12.76
C ALA A 81 7.84 -3.28 -12.54
N GLU A 82 8.36 -3.68 -11.38
CA GLU A 82 8.51 -5.08 -10.99
C GLU A 82 7.13 -5.78 -10.92
N ALA A 83 6.14 -5.16 -10.28
CA ALA A 83 4.77 -5.67 -10.25
C ALA A 83 4.13 -5.77 -11.66
N HIS A 84 4.35 -4.76 -12.52
CA HIS A 84 3.89 -4.79 -13.91
C HIS A 84 4.47 -5.98 -14.68
N MET A 85 5.77 -6.27 -14.49
CA MET A 85 6.41 -7.43 -15.13
C MET A 85 5.82 -8.75 -14.65
N GLU A 86 5.58 -8.89 -13.34
CA GLU A 86 4.98 -10.10 -12.77
C GLU A 86 3.54 -10.31 -13.27
N PHE A 87 2.70 -9.27 -13.30
CA PHE A 87 1.35 -9.39 -13.85
C PHE A 87 1.34 -9.65 -15.36
N SER A 88 2.32 -9.12 -16.10
CA SER A 88 2.47 -9.41 -17.54
C SER A 88 2.81 -10.89 -17.78
N ALA A 89 3.70 -11.44 -16.98
CA ALA A 89 4.04 -12.87 -17.05
C ALA A 89 2.83 -13.74 -16.67
N ALA A 90 2.11 -13.39 -15.60
CA ALA A 90 0.93 -14.12 -15.16
C ALA A 90 -0.22 -14.04 -16.18
N ALA A 91 -0.42 -12.91 -16.86
CA ALA A 91 -1.40 -12.77 -17.93
C ALA A 91 -1.10 -13.69 -19.11
N SER A 92 0.17 -13.94 -19.40
CA SER A 92 0.64 -14.81 -20.50
C SER A 92 0.44 -16.30 -20.19
N ASP A 93 0.32 -16.69 -18.92
CA ASP A 93 0.05 -18.07 -18.49
C ASP A 93 -1.38 -18.54 -18.83
N GLY A 94 -2.28 -17.61 -19.13
CA GLY A 94 -3.65 -17.88 -19.57
C GLY A 94 -4.64 -18.19 -18.44
N ARG A 95 -4.17 -18.54 -17.24
CA ARG A 95 -5.02 -18.74 -16.06
C ARG A 95 -5.40 -17.39 -15.48
N HIS A 96 -6.71 -17.12 -15.35
CA HIS A 96 -7.22 -15.83 -14.85
C HIS A 96 -6.68 -14.61 -15.64
N ALA A 97 -6.46 -14.79 -16.94
CA ALA A 97 -5.84 -13.80 -17.83
C ALA A 97 -6.53 -12.42 -17.76
N GLU A 98 -7.85 -12.38 -17.59
CA GLU A 98 -8.60 -11.11 -17.48
C GLU A 98 -8.18 -10.30 -16.24
N ILE A 99 -7.97 -10.97 -15.09
CA ILE A 99 -7.55 -10.31 -13.85
C ILE A 99 -6.15 -9.72 -14.03
N PHE A 100 -5.21 -10.53 -14.48
CA PHE A 100 -3.82 -10.11 -14.64
C PHE A 100 -3.62 -9.07 -15.74
N THR A 101 -4.38 -9.17 -16.84
CA THR A 101 -4.38 -8.16 -17.91
C THR A 101 -4.87 -6.81 -17.38
N GLY A 102 -5.99 -6.78 -16.65
CA GLY A 102 -6.51 -5.54 -16.07
C GLY A 102 -5.53 -4.87 -15.10
N LEU A 103 -4.89 -5.67 -14.21
CA LEU A 103 -3.87 -5.16 -13.28
C LEU A 103 -2.62 -4.66 -14.00
N ARG A 104 -2.15 -5.38 -15.02
CA ARG A 104 -1.02 -4.99 -15.88
C ARG A 104 -1.29 -3.66 -16.59
N ASP A 105 -2.43 -3.54 -17.27
CA ASP A 105 -2.77 -2.38 -18.09
C ASP A 105 -2.86 -1.10 -17.23
N ALA A 106 -3.44 -1.21 -16.04
CA ALA A 106 -3.48 -0.09 -15.11
C ALA A 106 -2.07 0.33 -14.63
N LEU A 107 -1.20 -0.65 -14.32
CA LEU A 107 0.18 -0.36 -13.95
C LEU A 107 0.98 0.22 -15.11
N GLU A 108 0.73 -0.19 -16.36
CA GLU A 108 1.38 0.38 -17.53
C GLU A 108 1.07 1.88 -17.67
N VAL A 109 -0.19 2.28 -17.47
CA VAL A 109 -0.60 3.70 -17.47
C VAL A 109 0.10 4.47 -16.36
N LEU A 110 0.11 3.96 -15.13
CA LEU A 110 0.74 4.59 -13.98
C LEU A 110 2.25 4.73 -14.13
N VAL A 111 2.93 3.65 -14.50
CA VAL A 111 4.39 3.64 -14.74
C VAL A 111 4.76 4.63 -15.85
N GLY A 112 4.02 4.59 -16.97
CA GLY A 112 4.25 5.51 -18.08
C GLY A 112 4.02 6.98 -17.69
N TRP A 113 3.01 7.28 -16.86
CA TRP A 113 2.79 8.62 -16.34
C TRP A 113 3.93 9.07 -15.43
N LEU A 114 4.38 8.24 -14.49
CA LEU A 114 5.49 8.55 -13.58
C LEU A 114 6.80 8.82 -14.34
N GLN A 115 7.09 8.05 -15.37
CA GLN A 115 8.26 8.26 -16.23
C GLN A 115 8.19 9.63 -16.93
N ARG A 116 7.06 9.94 -17.58
CA ARG A 116 6.86 11.24 -18.25
C ARG A 116 6.99 12.41 -17.30
N VAL A 117 6.41 12.31 -16.10
CA VAL A 117 6.49 13.36 -15.08
C VAL A 117 7.91 13.53 -14.58
N SER A 118 8.61 12.44 -14.29
CA SER A 118 9.98 12.49 -13.75
C SER A 118 10.98 13.16 -14.70
N ASP A 119 10.71 13.11 -15.99
CA ASP A 119 11.56 13.72 -17.04
C ASP A 119 11.07 15.10 -17.48
N SER A 120 9.95 15.57 -16.93
CA SER A 120 9.33 16.82 -17.31
C SER A 120 9.99 18.03 -16.64
N SER A 121 9.79 19.23 -17.25
CA SER A 121 10.18 20.51 -16.66
C SER A 121 9.39 20.90 -15.41
N ARG A 122 8.38 20.12 -15.03
CA ARG A 122 7.59 20.30 -13.81
C ARG A 122 8.37 19.92 -12.55
N MET A 123 9.43 19.12 -12.70
CA MET A 123 10.29 18.73 -11.60
C MET A 123 11.20 19.89 -11.19
N LEU A 124 10.98 20.43 -10.01
CA LEU A 124 11.80 21.50 -9.44
C LEU A 124 12.90 20.89 -8.56
N GLN A 125 14.09 21.45 -8.65
CA GLN A 125 15.19 21.02 -7.80
C GLN A 125 14.96 21.51 -6.37
N THR A 126 14.84 20.58 -5.43
CA THR A 126 14.62 20.84 -3.99
C THR A 126 15.87 20.61 -3.14
N GLY A 127 16.87 19.93 -3.68
CA GLY A 127 18.12 19.63 -3.00
C GLY A 127 19.22 19.16 -3.95
N PHE A 128 20.34 18.72 -3.40
CA PHE A 128 21.42 18.15 -4.19
C PHE A 128 20.96 16.83 -4.83
N GLU A 129 20.90 16.81 -6.17
CA GLU A 129 20.38 15.68 -6.95
C GLU A 129 18.97 15.20 -6.52
N GLN A 130 18.14 16.13 -5.99
CA GLN A 130 16.75 15.89 -5.63
C GLN A 130 15.83 16.82 -6.42
N PHE A 131 14.81 16.22 -7.03
CA PHE A 131 13.81 16.93 -7.82
C PHE A 131 12.41 16.49 -7.37
N GLU A 132 11.47 17.42 -7.39
CA GLU A 132 10.12 17.18 -6.90
C GLU A 132 9.08 17.92 -7.76
N GLY A 133 8.06 17.19 -8.18
CA GLY A 133 6.84 17.74 -8.78
C GLY A 133 5.69 17.60 -7.80
N VAL A 134 5.00 18.69 -7.48
CA VAL A 134 3.95 18.71 -6.44
C VAL A 134 2.63 19.20 -7.01
N TRP A 135 1.54 18.52 -6.65
CA TRP A 135 0.16 18.88 -6.94
C TRP A 135 -0.61 19.08 -5.64
N LYS A 136 -1.46 20.09 -5.58
CA LYS A 136 -2.26 20.44 -4.39
C LYS A 136 -3.71 20.72 -4.79
N GLY A 137 -4.63 20.47 -3.87
CA GLY A 137 -6.05 20.75 -4.06
C GLY A 137 -6.62 20.09 -5.32
N ALA A 138 -7.35 20.83 -6.15
CA ALA A 138 -7.99 20.31 -7.37
C ALA A 138 -7.02 19.68 -8.38
N GLN A 139 -5.73 20.08 -8.35
CA GLN A 139 -4.72 19.52 -9.25
C GLN A 139 -4.39 18.06 -8.93
N VAL A 140 -4.56 17.62 -7.68
CA VAL A 140 -4.32 16.23 -7.28
C VAL A 140 -5.24 15.30 -8.06
N ARG A 141 -6.53 15.63 -8.12
CA ARG A 141 -7.54 14.85 -8.83
C ARG A 141 -7.26 14.73 -10.33
N GLN A 142 -6.90 15.85 -10.94
CA GLN A 142 -6.50 15.85 -12.34
C GLN A 142 -5.28 14.96 -12.59
N ALA A 143 -4.24 15.09 -11.76
CA ALA A 143 -3.01 14.32 -11.89
C ALA A 143 -3.25 12.82 -11.67
N LEU A 144 -4.10 12.44 -10.69
CA LEU A 144 -4.51 11.05 -10.47
C LEU A 144 -5.29 10.50 -11.67
N GLY A 145 -6.19 11.30 -12.27
CA GLY A 145 -6.87 10.90 -13.50
C GLY A 145 -5.92 10.66 -14.67
N GLU A 146 -4.92 11.55 -14.86
CA GLU A 146 -3.87 11.39 -15.86
C GLU A 146 -2.97 10.16 -15.61
N ALA A 147 -2.82 9.77 -14.34
CA ALA A 147 -2.09 8.58 -13.91
C ALA A 147 -2.93 7.28 -14.03
N GLY A 148 -4.19 7.37 -14.45
CA GLY A 148 -5.11 6.22 -14.53
C GLY A 148 -5.68 5.79 -13.17
N LEU A 149 -5.70 6.69 -12.18
CA LEU A 149 -6.16 6.46 -10.81
C LEU A 149 -7.42 7.30 -10.48
N SER A 150 -8.36 7.37 -11.44
CA SER A 150 -9.70 7.96 -11.18
C SER A 150 -10.49 7.10 -10.19
N VAL A 151 -11.61 7.63 -9.68
CA VAL A 151 -12.50 6.89 -8.76
C VAL A 151 -12.92 5.55 -9.35
N GLU A 152 -13.37 5.55 -10.61
CA GLU A 152 -13.83 4.35 -11.31
C GLU A 152 -12.69 3.35 -11.48
N ALA A 153 -11.51 3.81 -11.92
CA ALA A 153 -10.34 2.97 -12.12
C ALA A 153 -9.87 2.33 -10.80
N VAL A 154 -9.91 3.06 -9.69
CA VAL A 154 -9.56 2.53 -8.36
C VAL A 154 -10.55 1.45 -7.94
N GLN A 155 -11.85 1.65 -8.14
CA GLN A 155 -12.88 0.64 -7.84
C GLN A 155 -12.72 -0.63 -8.68
N ASP A 156 -12.43 -0.48 -9.97
CA ASP A 156 -12.16 -1.61 -10.86
C ASP A 156 -10.92 -2.41 -10.39
N LEU A 157 -9.84 -1.72 -10.05
CA LEU A 157 -8.62 -2.35 -9.53
C LEU A 157 -8.86 -3.08 -8.20
N GLN A 158 -9.63 -2.49 -7.29
CA GLN A 158 -10.02 -3.14 -6.03
C GLN A 158 -10.83 -4.42 -6.30
N SER A 159 -11.76 -4.36 -7.26
CA SER A 159 -12.54 -5.53 -7.69
C SER A 159 -11.63 -6.64 -8.26
N LEU A 160 -10.64 -6.30 -9.09
CA LEU A 160 -9.68 -7.26 -9.64
C LEU A 160 -8.81 -7.89 -8.55
N LEU A 161 -8.32 -7.09 -7.58
CA LEU A 161 -7.56 -7.62 -6.45
C LEU A 161 -8.41 -8.49 -5.52
N ALA A 162 -9.68 -8.16 -5.31
CA ALA A 162 -10.60 -8.99 -4.54
C ALA A 162 -10.83 -10.35 -5.23
N LYS A 163 -11.02 -10.37 -6.55
CA LYS A 163 -11.11 -11.61 -7.34
C LYS A 163 -9.83 -12.43 -7.26
N LEU A 164 -8.66 -11.78 -7.32
CA LEU A 164 -7.38 -12.47 -7.18
C LEU A 164 -7.26 -13.17 -5.82
N ARG A 165 -7.63 -12.49 -4.73
CA ARG A 165 -7.63 -13.08 -3.38
C ARG A 165 -8.60 -14.24 -3.23
N SER A 166 -9.83 -14.15 -3.78
CA SER A 166 -10.79 -15.26 -3.72
C SER A 166 -10.28 -16.51 -4.45
N VAL A 167 -9.56 -16.32 -5.57
CA VAL A 167 -8.91 -17.43 -6.29
C VAL A 167 -7.80 -18.09 -5.48
N GLU A 168 -7.09 -17.31 -4.64
CA GLU A 168 -6.06 -17.84 -3.74
C GLU A 168 -6.66 -18.62 -2.55
N GLU A 169 -7.78 -18.16 -2.00
CA GLU A 169 -8.48 -18.79 -0.88
C GLU A 169 -9.17 -20.10 -1.26
N ASP A 170 -9.82 -20.18 -2.41
CA ASP A 170 -10.53 -21.38 -2.87
C ASP A 170 -9.58 -22.59 -3.08
N LYS A 171 -8.33 -22.34 -3.39
CA LYS A 171 -7.31 -23.40 -3.57
C LYS A 171 -6.74 -23.97 -2.27
N GLY A 172 -6.95 -23.30 -1.16
CA GLY A 172 -6.58 -23.82 0.17
C GLY A 172 -7.43 -25.01 0.64
N SER A 173 -8.58 -25.26 -0.01
CA SER A 173 -9.53 -26.31 0.38
C SER A 173 -9.50 -27.57 -0.50
N GLU A 174 -8.96 -27.50 -1.72
CA GLU A 174 -8.86 -28.68 -2.61
C GLU A 174 -7.39 -28.92 -3.03
N ALA A 175 -6.83 -30.00 -2.52
CA ALA A 175 -5.50 -30.51 -2.91
C ALA A 175 -5.56 -31.08 -4.34
N THR A 176 -5.67 -30.22 -5.36
CA THR A 176 -5.50 -30.59 -6.76
C THR A 176 -4.07 -30.21 -7.18
N GLU A 177 -3.42 -31.07 -7.95
CA GLU A 177 -2.01 -30.96 -8.43
C GLU A 177 -1.68 -29.73 -9.31
N ALA A 178 -2.55 -28.73 -9.37
CA ALA A 178 -2.30 -27.46 -10.08
C ALA A 178 -1.45 -26.54 -9.19
N GLU A 179 -0.31 -26.09 -9.71
CA GLU A 179 0.55 -25.09 -9.06
C GLU A 179 -0.25 -23.89 -8.56
N PRO A 180 -0.01 -23.44 -7.31
CA PRO A 180 -0.77 -22.32 -6.74
C PRO A 180 -0.50 -21.02 -7.50
N VAL A 181 -1.52 -20.17 -7.63
CA VAL A 181 -1.42 -18.84 -8.30
C VAL A 181 -0.37 -17.95 -7.61
N THR A 182 -0.11 -18.17 -6.33
CA THR A 182 0.98 -17.55 -5.57
C THR A 182 2.38 -17.80 -6.14
N GLN A 183 2.54 -18.76 -7.05
CA GLN A 183 3.81 -18.93 -7.79
C GLN A 183 3.92 -18.00 -9.00
N LEU A 184 2.80 -17.41 -9.47
CA LEU A 184 2.80 -16.52 -10.64
C LEU A 184 3.08 -15.05 -10.26
N VAL A 185 2.68 -14.63 -9.06
CA VAL A 185 2.81 -13.24 -8.61
C VAL A 185 3.28 -13.22 -7.15
N SER A 186 4.27 -12.40 -6.85
CA SER A 186 4.78 -12.27 -5.49
C SER A 186 3.79 -11.55 -4.55
N PRO A 187 3.79 -11.90 -3.25
CA PRO A 187 3.01 -11.15 -2.26
C PRO A 187 3.39 -9.66 -2.20
N LEU A 188 4.61 -9.31 -2.63
CA LEU A 188 5.07 -7.93 -2.67
C LEU A 188 4.34 -7.13 -3.75
N ALA A 189 4.15 -7.68 -4.95
CA ALA A 189 3.43 -7.01 -6.04
C ALA A 189 1.97 -6.71 -5.67
N THR A 190 1.27 -7.66 -5.04
CA THR A 190 -0.10 -7.46 -4.55
C THR A 190 -0.17 -6.49 -3.38
N SER A 191 0.82 -6.50 -2.47
CA SER A 191 0.90 -5.60 -1.31
C SER A 191 1.10 -4.14 -1.74
N VAL A 192 2.01 -3.88 -2.69
CA VAL A 192 2.27 -2.54 -3.23
C VAL A 192 0.99 -1.90 -3.78
N LEU A 193 0.24 -2.65 -4.60
CA LEU A 193 -1.05 -2.17 -5.13
C LEU A 193 -2.09 -2.00 -4.03
N SER A 194 -2.23 -2.97 -3.14
CA SER A 194 -3.22 -2.90 -2.06
C SER A 194 -3.01 -1.69 -1.16
N GLY A 195 -1.76 -1.39 -0.80
CA GLY A 195 -1.43 -0.22 0.01
C GLY A 195 -1.79 1.09 -0.69
N LEU A 196 -1.39 1.23 -1.96
CA LEU A 196 -1.73 2.42 -2.76
C LEU A 196 -3.24 2.60 -2.91
N LEU A 197 -3.97 1.52 -3.25
CA LEU A 197 -5.41 1.58 -3.46
C LEU A 197 -6.19 1.89 -2.17
N THR A 198 -5.70 1.46 -1.00
CA THR A 198 -6.32 1.80 0.29
C THR A 198 -6.26 3.30 0.55
N VAL A 199 -5.10 3.93 0.32
CA VAL A 199 -4.95 5.38 0.51
C VAL A 199 -5.75 6.17 -0.53
N LEU A 200 -5.80 5.69 -1.79
CA LEU A 200 -6.64 6.30 -2.83
C LEU A 200 -8.14 6.20 -2.51
N ASP A 201 -8.57 5.10 -1.90
CA ASP A 201 -9.96 4.94 -1.46
C ASP A 201 -10.33 5.95 -0.37
N LEU A 202 -9.45 6.15 0.62
CA LEU A 202 -9.62 7.19 1.63
C LEU A 202 -9.71 8.58 0.98
N PHE A 203 -8.80 8.89 0.06
CA PHE A 203 -8.81 10.15 -0.68
C PHE A 203 -10.12 10.37 -1.44
N HIS A 204 -10.60 9.37 -2.18
CA HIS A 204 -11.82 9.49 -2.97
C HIS A 204 -13.10 9.47 -2.11
N ALA A 205 -13.10 8.76 -0.98
CA ALA A 205 -14.24 8.73 -0.05
C ALA A 205 -14.49 10.10 0.57
N GLU A 206 -13.45 10.87 0.86
CA GLU A 206 -13.56 12.22 1.37
C GLU A 206 -14.08 13.20 0.34
N ASP A 207 -13.57 13.07 -0.89
CA ASP A 207 -14.01 13.89 -2.00
C ASP A 207 -15.53 13.77 -2.23
N GLY A 208 -16.08 12.57 -2.07
CA GLY A 208 -17.51 12.29 -2.12
C GLY A 208 -18.32 12.86 -0.95
N ARG A 209 -17.78 12.84 0.28
CA ARG A 209 -18.45 13.36 1.49
C ARG A 209 -18.52 14.89 1.50
N ALA A 210 -17.52 15.55 0.97
CA ALA A 210 -17.45 17.01 0.91
C ALA A 210 -18.30 17.63 -0.21
N GLY A 211 -19.12 16.84 -0.93
CA GLY A 211 -19.92 17.34 -2.06
C GLY A 211 -19.07 17.95 -3.18
N GLY A 212 -17.88 17.41 -3.40
CA GLY A 212 -16.89 17.93 -4.34
C GLY A 212 -16.07 19.10 -3.78
N ALA A 213 -16.29 19.48 -2.54
CA ALA A 213 -15.49 20.45 -1.80
C ALA A 213 -14.73 19.70 -0.68
N ALA A 214 -13.88 18.72 -1.05
CA ALA A 214 -12.84 18.27 -0.13
C ALA A 214 -12.13 19.51 0.40
N ALA A 215 -11.85 19.55 1.70
CA ALA A 215 -11.08 20.68 2.24
C ALA A 215 -9.84 20.85 1.36
N PRO A 216 -9.72 21.96 0.63
CA PRO A 216 -8.71 22.09 -0.41
C PRO A 216 -7.35 22.03 0.28
N GLY A 217 -6.68 20.87 0.24
CA GLY A 217 -5.36 20.69 0.82
C GLY A 217 -5.21 19.53 1.79
N ALA A 218 -6.23 18.68 2.02
CA ALA A 218 -6.08 17.50 2.88
C ALA A 218 -5.02 16.51 2.36
N HIS A 219 -4.87 16.41 1.03
CA HIS A 219 -3.84 15.57 0.42
C HIS A 219 -2.94 16.35 -0.54
N VAL A 220 -1.70 15.92 -0.61
CA VAL A 220 -0.69 16.38 -1.56
C VAL A 220 -0.18 15.19 -2.33
N LEU A 221 -0.23 15.28 -3.66
CA LEU A 221 0.42 14.34 -4.55
C LEU A 221 1.80 14.88 -4.91
N ALA A 222 2.82 14.06 -4.81
CA ALA A 222 4.16 14.42 -5.24
C ALA A 222 4.82 13.28 -6.03
N VAL A 223 5.64 13.65 -7.01
CA VAL A 223 6.59 12.75 -7.65
C VAL A 223 7.99 13.23 -7.28
N ARG A 224 8.77 12.38 -6.67
CA ARG A 224 10.13 12.67 -6.21
C ARG A 224 11.14 11.87 -7.02
N ARG A 225 12.21 12.52 -7.43
CA ARG A 225 13.37 11.87 -8.05
C ARG A 225 14.62 12.23 -7.26
N PHE A 226 15.33 11.23 -6.77
CA PHE A 226 16.54 11.42 -5.98
C PHE A 226 17.58 10.35 -6.29
N LYS A 227 18.84 10.69 -6.01
CA LYS A 227 19.93 9.74 -6.16
C LYS A 227 19.92 8.74 -5.00
N ARG A 228 19.98 7.47 -5.33
CA ARG A 228 20.04 6.41 -4.33
C ARG A 228 21.36 6.49 -3.56
N PRO A 229 21.34 6.45 -2.22
CA PRO A 229 22.58 6.33 -1.46
C PRO A 229 23.28 5.00 -1.80
N PRO A 230 24.64 4.99 -1.84
CA PRO A 230 25.37 3.76 -2.12
C PRO A 230 25.04 2.68 -1.08
N PRO A 231 24.95 1.40 -1.49
CA PRO A 231 24.64 0.31 -0.58
C PRO A 231 25.71 0.19 0.51
N ARG A 232 25.27 0.08 1.76
CA ARG A 232 26.16 -0.19 2.89
C ARG A 232 26.73 -1.61 2.73
N GLY A 233 28.06 -1.74 2.61
CA GLY A 233 28.72 -3.05 2.64
C GLY A 233 29.19 -3.62 1.30
N GLY A 234 29.49 -2.80 0.29
CA GLY A 234 30.24 -3.25 -0.90
C GLY A 234 29.50 -4.18 -1.88
N GLN A 235 28.20 -4.36 -1.74
CA GLN A 235 27.38 -5.07 -2.73
C GLN A 235 27.06 -4.12 -3.89
N THR A 236 27.59 -4.42 -5.07
CA THR A 236 27.22 -3.76 -6.34
C THR A 236 25.78 -4.17 -6.70
N GLN A 237 24.79 -3.37 -6.27
CA GLN A 237 23.45 -3.51 -6.85
C GLN A 237 23.44 -2.85 -8.23
N ALA A 238 23.27 -3.66 -9.26
CA ALA A 238 22.99 -3.19 -10.61
C ALA A 238 21.56 -2.63 -10.66
N GLY A 239 21.41 -1.33 -10.37
CA GLY A 239 20.15 -0.61 -10.46
C GLY A 239 20.38 0.81 -10.93
N PRO A 240 19.35 1.52 -11.42
CA PRO A 240 19.49 2.90 -11.87
C PRO A 240 20.03 3.78 -10.73
N ALA A 241 20.90 4.73 -11.07
CA ALA A 241 21.53 5.63 -10.11
C ALA A 241 20.52 6.57 -9.42
N SER A 242 19.37 6.79 -10.03
CA SER A 242 18.26 7.61 -9.49
C SER A 242 17.03 6.76 -9.24
N GLU A 243 16.29 7.11 -8.18
CA GLU A 243 15.01 6.50 -7.81
C GLU A 243 13.89 7.52 -7.99
N VAL A 244 12.75 7.06 -8.51
CA VAL A 244 11.52 7.86 -8.65
C VAL A 244 10.47 7.28 -7.72
N GLN A 245 9.81 8.13 -6.95
CA GLN A 245 8.74 7.76 -6.04
C GLN A 245 7.47 8.57 -6.34
N LEU A 246 6.34 7.90 -6.27
CA LEU A 246 5.01 8.50 -6.15
C LEU A 246 4.69 8.60 -4.66
N CYS A 247 4.32 9.79 -4.22
CA CYS A 247 3.93 10.04 -2.84
C CYS A 247 2.53 10.66 -2.83
N LEU A 248 1.61 10.07 -2.10
CA LEU A 248 0.31 10.67 -1.78
C LEU A 248 0.28 10.87 -0.27
N TRP A 249 0.45 12.12 0.18
CA TRP A 249 0.51 12.46 1.59
C TRP A 249 -0.78 13.06 2.08
N CYS A 250 -1.27 12.55 3.18
CA CYS A 250 -2.35 13.15 3.95
C CYS A 250 -1.77 14.23 4.88
N LEU A 251 -2.31 15.44 4.78
CA LEU A 251 -1.93 16.56 5.64
C LEU A 251 -2.91 16.79 6.78
N ASP A 252 -4.13 16.26 6.69
CA ASP A 252 -5.19 16.39 7.68
C ASP A 252 -5.43 15.05 8.39
N PRO A 253 -5.09 14.92 9.69
CA PRO A 253 -5.24 13.67 10.41
C PRO A 253 -6.71 13.26 10.62
N ALA A 254 -7.67 14.16 10.42
CA ALA A 254 -9.10 13.85 10.53
C ALA A 254 -9.63 12.98 9.39
N VAL A 255 -8.79 12.72 8.38
CA VAL A 255 -9.08 11.91 7.19
C VAL A 255 -8.92 10.41 7.47
N ALA A 256 -7.95 10.04 8.28
CA ALA A 256 -7.67 8.66 8.65
C ALA A 256 -8.62 8.15 9.74
#